data_2ed8aa61a66f764ec08a9493425b7f1f
#
_entry.id   2ed8aa61a66f764ec08a9493425b7f1f
#
_cell.length_a   1.000
_cell.length_b   1.000
_cell.length_c   1.000
_cell.angle_alpha   90.00
_cell.angle_beta   90.00
_cell.angle_gamma   90.00
#
_symmetry.space_group_name_H-M   'P 1'
#
loop_
_entity.id
_entity.type
_entity.pdbx_description
1 polymer ?
#
loop_
_entity_poly.entity_id
_entity_poly.type
_entity_poly.pdbx_seq_one_letter_code
_entity_poly.pdbx_strand_id
1 'polypeptide(L)'
;CATAVSLADSGKKVLLVSTDPASNLQDVFSMALTNKPSPVNGVPNLSAANLDPMRAAAEYRESVIAPYRGKLPESVLTNMEEQLFGSCTVEIAAFNEFSNFLTDSDTASRYDYIIFDTAPTGHTLRMLQLPSAWSGFISESTHGASCLGQLSGLESRKAVYRQAVDTLANKALTTLLLVTRPEIAPLKEAERASTELSALGVKNQLLIVNGVLSEQGDELSEKLYAKQQAALAALPDALRSLPTYNVPLRAYNV
;
A
#
# COMPACT_ATOMS: atom_id res chain seq x y z
N CYS A 1 5.17 -10.34 -4.69
CA CYS A 1 4.76 -11.35 -5.70
C CYS A 1 4.92 -12.78 -5.18
N ALA A 2 6.13 -13.25 -4.81
CA ALA A 2 6.41 -14.64 -4.41
C ALA A 2 5.47 -15.17 -3.31
N THR A 3 5.20 -14.37 -2.26
CA THR A 3 4.25 -14.73 -1.19
C THR A 3 2.84 -14.97 -1.73
N ALA A 4 2.39 -14.12 -2.67
CA ALA A 4 1.06 -14.27 -3.27
C ALA A 4 0.94 -15.56 -4.09
N VAL A 5 1.95 -15.86 -4.89
CA VAL A 5 2.01 -17.10 -5.70
C VAL A 5 2.05 -18.32 -4.77
N SER A 6 2.92 -18.32 -3.75
CA SER A 6 3.03 -19.43 -2.79
C SER A 6 1.72 -19.73 -2.04
N LEU A 7 0.98 -18.70 -1.63
CA LEU A 7 -0.32 -18.87 -1.02
C LEU A 7 -1.36 -19.42 -2.01
N ALA A 8 -1.36 -18.91 -3.25
CA ALA A 8 -2.26 -19.38 -4.30
C ALA A 8 -1.99 -20.86 -4.66
N ASP A 9 -0.73 -21.25 -4.77
CA ASP A 9 -0.30 -22.64 -5.01
C ASP A 9 -0.72 -23.57 -3.85
N SER A 10 -0.80 -23.04 -2.63
CA SER A 10 -1.34 -23.79 -1.48
C SER A 10 -2.86 -23.90 -1.46
N GLY A 11 -3.54 -23.45 -2.51
CA GLY A 11 -5.00 -23.52 -2.68
C GLY A 11 -5.76 -22.35 -2.06
N LYS A 12 -5.09 -21.29 -1.61
CA LYS A 12 -5.74 -20.10 -1.07
C LYS A 12 -6.13 -19.14 -2.19
N LYS A 13 -7.30 -18.53 -2.06
CA LYS A 13 -7.73 -17.46 -2.97
C LYS A 13 -7.03 -16.16 -2.57
N VAL A 14 -6.19 -15.64 -3.45
CA VAL A 14 -5.33 -14.49 -3.15
C VAL A 14 -5.63 -13.35 -4.10
N LEU A 15 -5.73 -12.14 -3.56
CA LEU A 15 -5.73 -10.89 -4.30
C LEU A 15 -4.42 -10.14 -4.02
N LEU A 16 -3.65 -9.86 -5.06
CA LEU A 16 -2.47 -9.01 -5.00
C LEU A 16 -2.80 -7.64 -5.59
N VAL A 17 -2.67 -6.60 -4.79
CA VAL A 17 -2.96 -5.21 -5.19
C VAL A 17 -1.68 -4.39 -5.07
N SER A 18 -1.20 -3.84 -6.18
CA SER A 18 -0.15 -2.82 -6.11
C SER A 18 -0.76 -1.45 -5.88
N THR A 19 -0.19 -0.72 -4.94
CA THR A 19 -0.48 0.71 -4.67
C THR A 19 0.69 1.60 -5.06
N ASP A 20 1.74 1.03 -5.65
CA ASP A 20 2.90 1.76 -6.15
C ASP A 20 2.59 2.34 -7.54
N PRO A 21 2.66 3.67 -7.73
CA PRO A 21 2.51 4.28 -9.05
C PRO A 21 3.53 3.78 -10.09
N ALA A 22 4.71 3.33 -9.62
CA ALA A 22 5.77 2.74 -10.45
C ALA A 22 5.74 1.20 -10.43
N SER A 23 4.57 0.62 -10.23
CA SER A 23 4.38 -0.83 -10.16
C SER A 23 4.89 -1.55 -11.39
N ASN A 24 5.61 -2.64 -11.16
CA ASN A 24 6.08 -3.55 -12.22
C ASN A 24 5.33 -4.89 -12.23
N LEU A 25 4.18 -4.99 -11.57
CA LEU A 25 3.37 -6.23 -11.55
C LEU A 25 2.95 -6.68 -12.96
N GLN A 26 2.69 -5.72 -13.86
CA GLN A 26 2.35 -6.00 -15.26
C GLN A 26 3.48 -6.73 -15.99
N ASP A 27 4.73 -6.33 -15.71
CA ASP A 27 5.92 -6.97 -16.30
C ASP A 27 6.15 -8.35 -15.68
N VAL A 28 6.01 -8.46 -14.35
CA VAL A 28 6.19 -9.74 -13.63
C VAL A 28 5.22 -10.80 -14.11
N PHE A 29 3.95 -10.44 -14.31
CA PHE A 29 2.90 -11.38 -14.73
C PHE A 29 2.65 -11.36 -16.26
N SER A 30 3.36 -10.54 -17.01
CA SER A 30 3.21 -10.39 -18.46
C SER A 30 1.76 -10.16 -18.89
N MET A 31 1.03 -9.32 -18.15
CA MET A 31 -0.37 -9.00 -18.42
C MET A 31 -0.72 -7.57 -18.05
N ALA A 32 -1.67 -6.97 -18.77
CA ALA A 32 -2.20 -5.66 -18.40
C ALA A 32 -3.06 -5.76 -17.13
N LEU A 33 -2.82 -4.87 -16.19
CA LEU A 33 -3.58 -4.75 -14.94
C LEU A 33 -4.32 -3.41 -14.89
N THR A 34 -5.41 -3.40 -14.19
CA THR A 34 -6.24 -2.21 -13.94
C THR A 34 -6.58 -2.11 -12.46
N ASN A 35 -7.34 -1.08 -12.06
CA ASN A 35 -7.87 -0.95 -10.70
C ASN A 35 -8.84 -2.09 -10.32
N LYS A 36 -9.26 -2.92 -11.27
CA LYS A 36 -10.17 -4.05 -11.02
C LYS A 36 -9.36 -5.36 -10.97
N PRO A 37 -9.64 -6.23 -9.98
CA PRO A 37 -9.01 -7.54 -9.90
C PRO A 37 -9.23 -8.36 -11.17
N SER A 38 -8.14 -8.92 -11.70
CA SER A 38 -8.14 -9.81 -12.86
C SER A 38 -7.38 -11.10 -12.53
N PRO A 39 -7.85 -12.29 -12.93
CA PRO A 39 -7.12 -13.52 -12.72
C PRO A 39 -5.73 -13.48 -13.37
N VAL A 40 -4.72 -13.98 -12.67
CA VAL A 40 -3.35 -14.04 -13.19
C VAL A 40 -3.18 -15.28 -14.07
N ASN A 41 -2.69 -15.07 -15.29
CA ASN A 41 -2.47 -16.15 -16.23
C ASN A 41 -1.42 -17.15 -15.70
N GLY A 42 -1.75 -18.44 -15.71
CA GLY A 42 -0.84 -19.49 -15.27
C GLY A 42 -0.70 -19.67 -13.76
N VAL A 43 -1.37 -18.85 -12.93
CA VAL A 43 -1.37 -18.99 -11.47
C VAL A 43 -2.81 -19.11 -10.96
N PRO A 44 -3.33 -20.33 -10.82
CA PRO A 44 -4.67 -20.55 -10.28
C PRO A 44 -4.84 -19.91 -8.89
N ASN A 45 -6.05 -19.47 -8.59
CA ASN A 45 -6.41 -18.81 -7.31
C ASN A 45 -5.75 -17.44 -7.04
N LEU A 46 -4.94 -16.91 -7.96
CA LEU A 46 -4.36 -15.58 -7.84
C LEU A 46 -5.10 -14.61 -8.76
N SER A 47 -5.54 -13.50 -8.19
CA SER A 47 -5.97 -12.31 -8.93
C SER A 47 -5.03 -11.15 -8.62
N ALA A 48 -4.84 -10.26 -9.58
CA ALA A 48 -4.03 -9.07 -9.39
C ALA A 48 -4.77 -7.80 -9.83
N ALA A 49 -4.46 -6.68 -9.17
CA ALA A 49 -4.91 -5.35 -9.54
C ALA A 49 -3.75 -4.37 -9.37
N ASN A 50 -3.76 -3.29 -10.16
CA ASN A 50 -2.80 -2.20 -10.05
C ASN A 50 -3.57 -0.89 -9.88
N LEU A 51 -3.45 -0.26 -8.70
CA LEU A 51 -4.09 1.01 -8.43
C LEU A 51 -3.35 2.13 -9.18
N ASP A 52 -4.02 2.69 -10.16
CA ASP A 52 -3.58 3.89 -10.85
C ASP A 52 -4.16 5.13 -10.14
N PRO A 53 -3.36 5.90 -9.39
CA PRO A 53 -3.84 7.04 -8.63
C PRO A 53 -4.38 8.17 -9.53
N MET A 54 -3.89 8.30 -10.76
CA MET A 54 -4.37 9.31 -11.69
C MET A 54 -5.76 8.95 -12.23
N ARG A 55 -5.96 7.68 -12.55
CA ARG A 55 -7.26 7.15 -12.95
C ARG A 55 -8.26 7.23 -11.80
N ALA A 56 -7.87 6.82 -10.60
CA ALA A 56 -8.70 6.95 -9.40
C ALA A 56 -9.11 8.41 -9.15
N ALA A 57 -8.18 9.37 -9.33
CA ALA A 57 -8.47 10.79 -9.21
C ALA A 57 -9.46 11.29 -10.29
N ALA A 58 -9.34 10.80 -11.52
CA ALA A 58 -10.26 11.15 -12.60
C ALA A 58 -11.68 10.62 -12.31
N GLU A 59 -11.80 9.35 -11.91
CA GLU A 59 -13.06 8.73 -11.53
C GLU A 59 -13.69 9.41 -10.30
N TYR A 60 -12.87 9.79 -9.32
CA TYR A 60 -13.32 10.55 -8.15
C TYR A 60 -13.86 11.94 -8.54
N ARG A 61 -13.10 12.72 -9.36
CA ARG A 61 -13.58 14.03 -9.85
C ARG A 61 -14.92 13.91 -10.55
N GLU A 62 -15.05 12.94 -11.46
CA GLU A 62 -16.30 12.72 -12.17
C GLU A 62 -17.44 12.37 -11.20
N SER A 63 -17.20 11.52 -10.20
CA SER A 63 -18.22 11.16 -9.20
C SER A 63 -18.72 12.36 -8.38
N VAL A 64 -17.84 13.35 -8.14
CA VAL A 64 -18.19 14.58 -7.41
C VAL A 64 -18.97 15.55 -8.32
N ILE A 65 -18.61 15.64 -9.60
CA ILE A 65 -19.14 16.67 -10.52
C ILE A 65 -20.41 16.20 -11.23
N ALA A 66 -20.49 14.92 -11.60
CA ALA A 66 -21.61 14.36 -12.37
C ALA A 66 -23.00 14.70 -11.81
N PRO A 67 -23.26 14.69 -10.48
CA PRO A 67 -24.57 15.05 -9.92
C PRO A 67 -24.99 16.48 -10.17
N TYR A 68 -24.05 17.37 -10.50
CA TYR A 68 -24.27 18.81 -10.72
C TYR A 68 -24.32 19.19 -12.21
N ARG A 69 -23.91 18.30 -13.12
CA ARG A 69 -24.02 18.55 -14.58
C ARG A 69 -25.47 18.78 -14.97
N GLY A 70 -25.70 19.87 -15.71
CA GLY A 70 -27.04 20.31 -16.12
C GLY A 70 -27.87 20.98 -15.01
N LYS A 71 -27.34 21.08 -13.76
CA LYS A 71 -28.00 21.79 -12.65
C LYS A 71 -27.34 23.11 -12.31
N LEU A 72 -26.02 23.20 -12.53
CA LEU A 72 -25.21 24.38 -12.25
C LEU A 72 -24.67 25.00 -13.56
N PRO A 73 -24.41 26.34 -13.57
CA PRO A 73 -23.75 26.99 -14.70
C PRO A 73 -22.37 26.38 -14.99
N GLU A 74 -21.98 26.37 -16.27
CA GLU A 74 -20.70 25.79 -16.72
C GLU A 74 -19.48 26.40 -16.00
N SER A 75 -19.52 27.73 -15.76
CA SER A 75 -18.45 28.42 -15.02
C SER A 75 -18.26 27.91 -13.59
N VAL A 76 -19.34 27.47 -12.95
CA VAL A 76 -19.26 26.88 -11.59
C VAL A 76 -18.69 25.47 -11.66
N LEU A 77 -19.07 24.69 -12.65
CA LEU A 77 -18.54 23.34 -12.87
C LEU A 77 -17.04 23.39 -13.17
N THR A 78 -16.60 24.33 -14.03
CA THR A 78 -15.16 24.53 -14.33
C THR A 78 -14.37 24.87 -13.06
N ASN A 79 -14.87 25.78 -12.23
CA ASN A 79 -14.22 26.11 -10.96
C ASN A 79 -14.14 24.90 -10.01
N MET A 80 -15.17 24.07 -9.96
CA MET A 80 -15.14 22.82 -9.17
C MET A 80 -14.11 21.85 -9.73
N GLU A 81 -14.02 21.71 -11.05
CA GLU A 81 -13.01 20.87 -11.70
C GLU A 81 -11.60 21.34 -11.37
N GLU A 82 -11.32 22.64 -11.49
CA GLU A 82 -10.02 23.22 -11.16
C GLU A 82 -9.61 22.96 -9.70
N GLN A 83 -10.54 23.10 -8.75
CA GLN A 83 -10.29 22.81 -7.34
C GLN A 83 -9.96 21.34 -7.08
N LEU A 84 -10.48 20.43 -7.89
CA LEU A 84 -10.26 18.99 -7.81
C LEU A 84 -9.02 18.50 -8.58
N PHE A 85 -8.25 19.40 -9.24
CA PHE A 85 -7.01 19.04 -9.93
C PHE A 85 -5.77 18.98 -9.01
N GLY A 86 -5.91 19.30 -7.73
CA GLY A 86 -4.79 19.30 -6.77
C GLY A 86 -4.26 17.92 -6.42
N SER A 87 -3.01 17.87 -5.95
CA SER A 87 -2.36 16.63 -5.45
C SER A 87 -3.15 15.95 -4.33
N CYS A 88 -3.83 16.73 -3.49
CA CYS A 88 -4.71 16.22 -2.43
C CYS A 88 -5.81 15.31 -2.99
N THR A 89 -6.40 15.64 -4.14
CA THR A 89 -7.43 14.80 -4.77
C THR A 89 -6.89 13.45 -5.21
N VAL A 90 -5.65 13.42 -5.71
CA VAL A 90 -4.99 12.16 -6.09
C VAL A 90 -4.75 11.27 -4.87
N GLU A 91 -4.30 11.85 -3.76
CA GLU A 91 -4.09 11.13 -2.50
C GLU A 91 -5.40 10.61 -1.91
N ILE A 92 -6.47 11.42 -1.93
CA ILE A 92 -7.82 11.03 -1.49
C ILE A 92 -8.35 9.87 -2.33
N ALA A 93 -8.27 9.98 -3.64
CA ALA A 93 -8.78 8.97 -4.55
C ALA A 93 -8.03 7.64 -4.40
N ALA A 94 -6.69 7.68 -4.28
CA ALA A 94 -5.88 6.51 -4.02
C ALA A 94 -6.25 5.83 -2.69
N PHE A 95 -6.48 6.64 -1.64
CA PHE A 95 -6.90 6.11 -0.34
C PHE A 95 -8.33 5.56 -0.36
N ASN A 96 -9.22 6.15 -1.14
CA ASN A 96 -10.57 5.61 -1.35
C ASN A 96 -10.51 4.21 -1.95
N GLU A 97 -9.75 4.02 -3.02
CA GLU A 97 -9.59 2.71 -3.66
C GLU A 97 -8.96 1.69 -2.71
N PHE A 98 -7.89 2.09 -2.02
CA PHE A 98 -7.25 1.24 -1.01
C PHE A 98 -8.23 0.82 0.10
N SER A 99 -9.00 1.79 0.63
CA SER A 99 -9.98 1.54 1.69
C SER A 99 -11.11 0.62 1.22
N ASN A 100 -11.54 0.75 -0.03
CA ASN A 100 -12.56 -0.12 -0.61
C ASN A 100 -12.09 -1.59 -0.59
N PHE A 101 -10.83 -1.89 -0.96
CA PHE A 101 -10.30 -3.27 -0.88
C PHE A 101 -10.28 -3.82 0.54
N LEU A 102 -10.14 -2.98 1.56
CA LEU A 102 -10.11 -3.40 2.96
C LEU A 102 -11.48 -3.57 3.60
N THR A 103 -12.48 -2.84 3.11
CA THR A 103 -13.78 -2.71 3.79
C THR A 103 -14.96 -3.28 2.98
N ASP A 104 -14.75 -3.53 1.68
CA ASP A 104 -15.78 -4.13 0.84
C ASP A 104 -15.99 -5.60 1.19
N SER A 105 -17.18 -5.90 1.70
CA SER A 105 -17.56 -7.24 2.14
C SER A 105 -17.54 -8.27 1.00
N ASP A 106 -17.86 -7.85 -0.22
CA ASP A 106 -17.87 -8.74 -1.39
C ASP A 106 -16.44 -9.16 -1.76
N THR A 107 -15.50 -8.21 -1.73
CA THR A 107 -14.09 -8.48 -1.95
C THR A 107 -13.53 -9.36 -0.82
N ALA A 108 -13.79 -9.01 0.44
CA ALA A 108 -13.32 -9.77 1.60
C ALA A 108 -13.84 -11.23 1.61
N SER A 109 -15.07 -11.47 1.09
CA SER A 109 -15.63 -12.81 1.03
C SER A 109 -15.09 -13.69 -0.11
N ARG A 110 -14.50 -13.07 -1.14
CA ARG A 110 -13.97 -13.79 -2.32
C ARG A 110 -12.56 -14.31 -2.12
N TYR A 111 -11.77 -13.66 -1.27
CA TYR A 111 -10.34 -13.95 -1.10
C TYR A 111 -10.03 -14.33 0.35
N ASP A 112 -9.17 -15.33 0.51
CA ASP A 112 -8.63 -15.72 1.82
C ASP A 112 -7.56 -14.73 2.28
N TYR A 113 -6.83 -14.12 1.31
CA TYR A 113 -5.78 -13.13 1.55
C TYR A 113 -5.84 -11.99 0.54
N ILE A 114 -5.69 -10.78 1.03
CA ILE A 114 -5.44 -9.58 0.22
C ILE A 114 -4.04 -9.08 0.56
N ILE A 115 -3.17 -9.04 -0.43
CA ILE A 115 -1.78 -8.60 -0.28
C ILE A 115 -1.62 -7.26 -0.97
N PHE A 116 -1.23 -6.24 -0.22
CA PHE A 116 -0.88 -4.93 -0.78
C PHE A 116 0.63 -4.86 -1.02
N ASP A 117 1.02 -4.65 -2.27
CA ASP A 117 2.38 -4.33 -2.69
C ASP A 117 2.50 -2.81 -2.74
N THR A 118 3.19 -2.25 -1.75
CA THR A 118 3.17 -0.82 -1.49
C THR A 118 4.40 -0.13 -2.06
N ALA A 119 4.24 1.15 -2.45
CA ALA A 119 5.35 2.05 -2.76
C ALA A 119 6.34 2.13 -1.59
N PRO A 120 7.59 2.57 -1.83
CA PRO A 120 8.55 2.84 -0.77
C PRO A 120 7.97 3.71 0.34
N THR A 121 8.34 3.42 1.56
CA THR A 121 7.75 3.79 2.85
C THR A 121 7.07 5.15 2.97
N GLY A 122 7.64 6.22 2.39
CA GLY A 122 7.11 7.58 2.53
C GLY A 122 5.71 7.80 1.95
N HIS A 123 5.40 7.20 0.80
CA HIS A 123 4.08 7.34 0.16
C HIS A 123 3.00 6.53 0.91
N THR A 124 3.33 5.30 1.29
CA THR A 124 2.43 4.42 2.07
C THR A 124 2.11 5.03 3.43
N LEU A 125 3.11 5.57 4.12
CA LEU A 125 2.92 6.26 5.40
C LEU A 125 2.00 7.46 5.29
N ARG A 126 2.20 8.31 4.27
CA ARG A 126 1.31 9.43 3.99
C ARG A 126 -0.13 8.97 3.79
N MET A 127 -0.33 7.96 2.97
CA MET A 127 -1.65 7.41 2.69
C MET A 127 -2.33 6.89 3.96
N LEU A 128 -1.59 6.21 4.85
CA LEU A 128 -2.13 5.68 6.12
C LEU A 128 -2.31 6.75 7.21
N GLN A 129 -1.62 7.89 7.12
CA GLN A 129 -1.80 9.03 8.02
C GLN A 129 -3.02 9.90 7.66
N LEU A 130 -3.49 9.85 6.41
CA LEU A 130 -4.60 10.67 5.94
C LEU A 130 -5.86 10.60 6.83
N PRO A 131 -6.34 9.43 7.29
CA PRO A 131 -7.54 9.35 8.12
C PRO A 131 -7.42 10.07 9.46
N SER A 132 -6.26 10.00 10.11
CA SER A 132 -6.02 10.69 11.39
C SER A 132 -5.87 12.20 11.19
N ALA A 133 -5.16 12.62 10.15
CA ALA A 133 -5.04 14.03 9.78
C ALA A 133 -6.40 14.64 9.41
N TRP A 134 -7.23 13.88 8.70
CA TRP A 134 -8.55 14.37 8.28
C TRP A 134 -9.61 14.33 9.38
N SER A 135 -9.54 13.38 10.32
CA SER A 135 -10.47 13.37 11.47
C SER A 135 -10.30 14.63 12.32
N GLY A 136 -9.06 15.10 12.53
CA GLY A 136 -8.77 16.39 13.15
C GLY A 136 -9.28 17.56 12.30
N PHE A 137 -8.94 17.57 11.02
CA PHE A 137 -9.30 18.62 10.09
C PHE A 137 -10.82 18.78 9.88
N ILE A 138 -11.56 17.66 9.73
CA ILE A 138 -13.03 17.68 9.59
C ILE A 138 -13.70 18.14 10.89
N SER A 139 -13.11 17.84 12.08
CA SER A 139 -13.65 18.30 13.36
C SER A 139 -13.39 19.79 13.64
N GLU A 140 -12.32 20.36 13.07
CA GLU A 140 -11.91 21.76 13.27
C GLU A 140 -12.42 22.70 12.16
N SER A 141 -12.77 22.19 10.98
CA SER A 141 -13.23 22.99 9.83
C SER A 141 -14.70 23.41 9.95
N THR A 142 -15.00 24.30 10.89
CA THR A 142 -16.29 25.03 10.91
C THR A 142 -16.34 26.20 9.91
N HIS A 143 -15.22 26.54 9.26
CA HIS A 143 -15.13 27.64 8.27
C HIS A 143 -14.45 27.15 7.00
N GLY A 144 -15.21 27.02 5.95
CA GLY A 144 -14.88 26.47 4.62
C GLY A 144 -13.80 27.23 3.84
N ALA A 145 -12.54 27.00 4.17
CA ALA A 145 -11.40 27.44 3.38
C ALA A 145 -10.31 26.38 3.36
N SER A 146 -10.57 25.24 2.71
CA SER A 146 -9.52 24.27 2.37
C SER A 146 -9.57 23.96 0.89
N CYS A 147 -8.42 23.50 0.35
CA CYS A 147 -8.32 23.01 -1.03
C CYS A 147 -9.33 21.91 -1.41
N LEU A 148 -10.13 21.45 -0.47
CA LEU A 148 -11.15 20.40 -0.66
C LEU A 148 -12.59 20.93 -0.71
N GLY A 149 -12.83 22.22 -0.40
CA GLY A 149 -14.17 22.81 -0.39
C GLY A 149 -15.16 22.05 0.49
N GLN A 150 -16.45 22.35 0.34
CA GLN A 150 -17.56 21.59 0.95
C GLN A 150 -17.81 20.28 0.18
N LEU A 151 -16.77 19.43 0.03
CA LEU A 151 -16.91 18.15 -0.63
C LEU A 151 -17.68 17.19 0.29
N SER A 152 -18.98 17.19 0.15
CA SER A 152 -19.96 16.33 0.83
C SER A 152 -19.62 14.82 0.81
N GLY A 153 -18.70 14.41 -0.08
CA GLY A 153 -18.22 13.02 -0.19
C GLY A 153 -17.30 12.54 0.92
N LEU A 154 -16.53 13.41 1.58
CA LEU A 154 -15.58 12.98 2.63
C LEU A 154 -16.29 12.57 3.91
N GLU A 155 -17.35 13.27 4.30
CA GLU A 155 -18.08 12.96 5.51
C GLU A 155 -18.84 11.63 5.41
N SER A 156 -19.40 11.33 4.24
CA SER A 156 -20.06 10.05 3.98
C SER A 156 -19.08 8.87 4.00
N ARG A 157 -17.79 9.09 3.75
CA ARG A 157 -16.73 8.06 3.76
C ARG A 157 -15.98 7.93 5.08
N LYS A 158 -16.23 8.79 6.06
CA LYS A 158 -15.56 8.76 7.37
C LYS A 158 -15.66 7.40 8.07
N ALA A 159 -16.81 6.74 7.96
CA ALA A 159 -17.02 5.40 8.52
C ALA A 159 -16.13 4.34 7.82
N VAL A 160 -16.02 4.39 6.50
CA VAL A 160 -15.19 3.49 5.69
C VAL A 160 -13.71 3.68 6.05
N TYR A 161 -13.25 4.92 6.18
CA TYR A 161 -11.86 5.20 6.55
C TYR A 161 -11.52 4.72 7.96
N ARG A 162 -12.44 4.92 8.91
CA ARG A 162 -12.26 4.40 10.27
C ARG A 162 -12.17 2.87 10.25
N GLN A 163 -13.08 2.21 9.55
CA GLN A 163 -13.06 0.76 9.40
C GLN A 163 -11.76 0.26 8.75
N ALA A 164 -11.24 0.95 7.73
CA ALA A 164 -9.96 0.59 7.11
C ALA A 164 -8.79 0.70 8.11
N VAL A 165 -8.73 1.79 8.89
CA VAL A 165 -7.72 1.96 9.94
C VAL A 165 -7.84 0.89 11.03
N ASP A 166 -9.06 0.60 11.48
CA ASP A 166 -9.32 -0.43 12.48
C ASP A 166 -8.90 -1.82 11.96
N THR A 167 -9.15 -2.12 10.69
CA THR A 167 -8.72 -3.37 10.03
C THR A 167 -7.19 -3.46 10.01
N LEU A 168 -6.50 -2.40 9.64
CA LEU A 168 -5.03 -2.36 9.60
C LEU A 168 -4.39 -2.49 11.00
N ALA A 169 -5.03 -1.93 12.02
CA ALA A 169 -4.57 -2.04 13.40
C ALA A 169 -4.90 -3.40 14.05
N ASN A 170 -5.81 -4.17 13.46
CA ASN A 170 -6.23 -5.46 14.01
C ASN A 170 -5.19 -6.55 13.70
N LYS A 171 -4.51 -7.03 14.74
CA LYS A 171 -3.48 -8.08 14.65
C LYS A 171 -3.97 -9.41 14.09
N ALA A 172 -5.26 -9.71 14.20
CA ALA A 172 -5.82 -10.95 13.68
C ALA A 172 -6.12 -10.87 12.18
N LEU A 173 -6.25 -9.66 11.63
CA LEU A 173 -6.61 -9.44 10.23
C LEU A 173 -5.42 -8.95 9.39
N THR A 174 -4.48 -8.22 10.00
CA THR A 174 -3.41 -7.56 9.25
C THR A 174 -2.03 -7.95 9.79
N THR A 175 -1.14 -8.29 8.86
CA THR A 175 0.29 -8.49 9.11
C THR A 175 1.09 -7.60 8.16
N LEU A 176 1.95 -6.76 8.72
CA LEU A 176 2.88 -5.94 7.96
C LEU A 176 4.17 -6.73 7.69
N LEU A 177 4.52 -6.91 6.43
CA LEU A 177 5.79 -7.50 6.02
C LEU A 177 6.78 -6.37 5.69
N LEU A 178 7.75 -6.15 6.56
CA LEU A 178 8.85 -5.22 6.32
C LEU A 178 9.92 -5.95 5.51
N VAL A 179 9.99 -5.67 4.22
CA VAL A 179 10.99 -6.28 3.32
C VAL A 179 12.18 -5.35 3.19
N THR A 180 13.36 -5.86 3.54
CA THR A 180 14.62 -5.11 3.50
C THR A 180 15.73 -5.94 2.88
N ARG A 181 16.89 -5.32 2.65
CA ARG A 181 18.14 -6.00 2.26
C ARG A 181 19.11 -6.01 3.43
N PRO A 182 20.07 -6.95 3.47
CA PRO A 182 21.08 -7.02 4.53
C PRO A 182 22.17 -5.95 4.36
N GLU A 183 21.75 -4.68 4.36
CA GLU A 183 22.57 -3.50 4.19
C GLU A 183 22.14 -2.42 5.20
N ILE A 184 23.07 -1.59 5.67
CA ILE A 184 22.82 -0.64 6.76
C ILE A 184 21.70 0.36 6.40
N ALA A 185 21.72 0.94 5.19
CA ALA A 185 20.75 1.95 4.82
C ALA A 185 19.32 1.38 4.66
N PRO A 186 19.07 0.25 3.95
CA PRO A 186 17.76 -0.40 3.93
C PRO A 186 17.26 -0.85 5.31
N LEU A 187 18.14 -1.30 6.21
CA LEU A 187 17.77 -1.69 7.58
C LEU A 187 17.30 -0.49 8.40
N LYS A 188 17.98 0.66 8.30
CA LYS A 188 17.54 1.90 8.95
C LYS A 188 16.22 2.43 8.39
N GLU A 189 15.99 2.27 7.09
CA GLU A 189 14.72 2.64 6.49
C GLU A 189 13.57 1.73 6.98
N ALA A 190 13.82 0.42 7.09
CA ALA A 190 12.88 -0.52 7.67
C ALA A 190 12.57 -0.20 9.15
N GLU A 191 13.58 0.21 9.94
CA GLU A 191 13.39 0.66 11.32
C GLU A 191 12.47 1.87 11.40
N ARG A 192 12.72 2.89 10.57
CA ARG A 192 11.89 4.08 10.51
C ARG A 192 10.45 3.72 10.18
N ALA A 193 10.24 2.92 9.13
CA ALA A 193 8.92 2.45 8.72
C ALA A 193 8.21 1.65 9.82
N SER A 194 8.94 0.74 10.49
CA SER A 194 8.43 -0.03 11.61
C SER A 194 7.90 0.86 12.74
N THR A 195 8.71 1.85 13.13
CA THR A 195 8.39 2.79 14.21
C THR A 195 7.16 3.64 13.86
N GLU A 196 7.15 4.23 12.67
CA GLU A 196 6.07 5.10 12.21
C GLU A 196 4.75 4.34 12.05
N LEU A 197 4.77 3.13 11.47
CA LEU A 197 3.58 2.30 11.32
C LEU A 197 3.07 1.74 12.66
N SER A 198 3.97 1.43 13.59
CA SER A 198 3.58 1.06 14.97
C SER A 198 2.87 2.19 15.69
N ALA A 199 3.30 3.44 15.49
CA ALA A 199 2.65 4.62 16.03
C ALA A 199 1.22 4.81 15.48
N LEU A 200 0.97 4.38 14.24
CA LEU A 200 -0.36 4.37 13.61
C LEU A 200 -1.21 3.15 14.01
N GLY A 201 -0.72 2.27 14.88
CA GLY A 201 -1.46 1.10 15.36
C GLY A 201 -1.16 -0.21 14.63
N VAL A 202 -0.38 -0.20 13.54
CA VAL A 202 -0.01 -1.42 12.79
C VAL A 202 1.14 -2.14 13.51
N LYS A 203 0.80 -2.92 14.53
CA LYS A 203 1.75 -3.51 15.47
C LYS A 203 2.13 -4.97 15.16
N ASN A 204 1.35 -5.67 14.35
CA ASN A 204 1.69 -7.03 13.94
C ASN A 204 2.64 -6.96 12.74
N GLN A 205 3.94 -7.01 13.02
CA GLN A 205 4.99 -6.78 12.05
C GLN A 205 5.94 -7.98 11.99
N LEU A 206 6.49 -8.20 10.80
CA LEU A 206 7.41 -9.28 10.50
C LEU A 206 8.51 -8.75 9.57
N LEU A 207 9.76 -9.06 9.87
CA LEU A 207 10.91 -8.64 9.06
C LEU A 207 11.31 -9.73 8.07
N ILE A 208 11.45 -9.36 6.80
CA ILE A 208 12.00 -10.22 5.76
C ILE A 208 13.29 -9.58 5.26
N VAL A 209 14.42 -10.25 5.49
CA VAL A 209 15.71 -9.85 4.95
C VAL A 209 15.94 -10.58 3.64
N ASN A 210 15.78 -9.87 2.54
CA ASN A 210 15.86 -10.45 1.19
C ASN A 210 17.27 -10.33 0.60
N GLY A 211 17.75 -11.38 -0.05
CA GLY A 211 19.02 -11.42 -0.75
C GLY A 211 20.22 -11.69 0.16
N VAL A 212 20.02 -12.51 1.19
CA VAL A 212 21.12 -12.93 2.08
C VAL A 212 22.02 -13.93 1.35
N LEU A 213 23.31 -13.66 1.31
CA LEU A 213 24.30 -14.59 0.77
C LEU A 213 24.46 -15.79 1.72
N SER A 214 24.37 -17.00 1.16
CA SER A 214 24.56 -18.26 1.89
C SER A 214 25.85 -18.97 1.50
N GLU A 215 26.36 -18.74 0.31
CA GLU A 215 27.54 -19.39 -0.25
C GLU A 215 28.61 -18.35 -0.61
N GLN A 216 29.88 -18.73 -0.40
CA GLN A 216 31.06 -17.92 -0.67
C GLN A 216 32.01 -18.80 -1.49
N GLY A 217 32.40 -18.35 -2.66
CA GLY A 217 33.24 -19.13 -3.56
C GLY A 217 34.39 -18.33 -4.18
N ASP A 218 34.41 -17.01 -3.91
CA ASP A 218 35.43 -16.09 -4.40
C ASP A 218 35.57 -14.88 -3.47
N GLU A 219 36.65 -14.11 -3.65
CA GLU A 219 36.97 -12.93 -2.82
C GLU A 219 35.86 -11.89 -2.78
N LEU A 220 35.09 -11.71 -3.88
CA LEU A 220 33.99 -10.76 -3.92
C LEU A 220 32.82 -11.20 -3.05
N SER A 221 32.41 -12.47 -3.18
CA SER A 221 31.31 -13.03 -2.37
C SER A 221 31.66 -13.07 -0.89
N GLU A 222 32.93 -13.35 -0.52
CA GLU A 222 33.41 -13.27 0.86
C GLU A 222 33.28 -11.86 1.44
N LYS A 223 33.74 -10.84 0.69
CA LYS A 223 33.63 -9.42 1.11
C LYS A 223 32.18 -8.97 1.23
N LEU A 224 31.32 -9.36 0.29
CA LEU A 224 29.89 -9.04 0.33
C LEU A 224 29.21 -9.72 1.52
N TYR A 225 29.53 -11.00 1.77
CA TYR A 225 29.03 -11.72 2.93
C TYR A 225 29.45 -11.06 4.24
N ALA A 226 30.74 -10.73 4.39
CA ALA A 226 31.24 -10.04 5.59
C ALA A 226 30.51 -8.69 5.81
N LYS A 227 30.27 -7.93 4.74
CA LYS A 227 29.50 -6.67 4.79
C LYS A 227 28.06 -6.90 5.23
N GLN A 228 27.39 -7.94 4.71
CA GLN A 228 26.03 -8.31 5.11
C GLN A 228 25.97 -8.74 6.58
N GLN A 229 26.92 -9.58 7.03
CA GLN A 229 26.97 -10.02 8.43
C GLN A 229 27.19 -8.85 9.39
N ALA A 230 28.06 -7.91 9.03
CA ALA A 230 28.27 -6.69 9.81
C ALA A 230 27.00 -5.83 9.91
N ALA A 231 26.24 -5.70 8.81
CA ALA A 231 24.98 -4.98 8.80
C ALA A 231 23.90 -5.67 9.66
N LEU A 232 23.80 -6.99 9.58
CA LEU A 232 22.86 -7.79 10.38
C LEU A 232 23.24 -7.80 11.87
N ALA A 233 24.53 -7.82 12.21
CA ALA A 233 24.99 -7.68 13.59
C ALA A 233 24.65 -6.31 14.19
N ALA A 234 24.60 -5.26 13.35
CA ALA A 234 24.21 -3.91 13.70
C ALA A 234 22.69 -3.65 13.53
N LEU A 235 21.87 -4.73 13.48
CA LEU A 235 20.42 -4.61 13.33
C LEU A 235 19.85 -3.70 14.43
N PRO A 236 19.04 -2.68 14.08
CA PRO A 236 18.40 -1.79 15.05
C PRO A 236 17.52 -2.53 16.06
N ASP A 237 17.47 -2.06 17.29
CA ASP A 237 16.76 -2.75 18.40
C ASP A 237 15.24 -2.90 18.11
N ALA A 238 14.64 -1.94 17.47
CA ALA A 238 13.23 -2.00 17.07
C ALA A 238 12.95 -3.18 16.12
N LEU A 239 13.90 -3.52 15.25
CA LEU A 239 13.76 -4.64 14.32
C LEU A 239 14.15 -5.98 14.95
N ARG A 240 15.07 -6.00 15.93
CA ARG A 240 15.48 -7.25 16.63
C ARG A 240 14.33 -7.95 17.34
N SER A 241 13.36 -7.19 17.79
CA SER A 241 12.20 -7.76 18.50
C SER A 241 11.18 -8.40 17.55
N LEU A 242 11.31 -8.19 16.24
CA LEU A 242 10.37 -8.72 15.24
C LEU A 242 10.74 -10.16 14.85
N PRO A 243 9.75 -11.01 14.59
CA PRO A 243 9.98 -12.27 13.90
C PRO A 243 10.65 -11.99 12.55
N THR A 244 11.80 -12.65 12.33
CA THR A 244 12.66 -12.35 11.17
C THR A 244 12.86 -13.60 10.31
N TYR A 245 12.70 -13.44 9.00
CA TYR A 245 12.95 -14.47 8.00
C TYR A 245 14.00 -13.99 6.98
N ASN A 246 15.01 -14.81 6.77
CA ASN A 246 16.05 -14.56 5.78
C ASN A 246 15.71 -15.29 4.47
N VAL A 247 15.65 -14.55 3.39
CA VAL A 247 15.48 -15.09 2.03
C VAL A 247 16.85 -15.09 1.36
N PRO A 248 17.39 -16.28 0.98
CA PRO A 248 18.70 -16.34 0.35
C PRO A 248 18.70 -15.67 -1.03
N LEU A 249 19.85 -15.10 -1.38
CA LEU A 249 20.07 -14.61 -2.74
C LEU A 249 20.03 -15.79 -3.72
N ARG A 250 19.23 -15.66 -4.77
CA ARG A 250 19.08 -16.68 -5.80
C ARG A 250 19.63 -16.18 -7.13
N ALA A 251 20.13 -17.09 -7.94
CA ALA A 251 20.60 -16.83 -9.31
C ALA A 251 19.44 -16.75 -10.33
N TYR A 252 18.21 -16.92 -9.87
CA TYR A 252 16.99 -16.90 -10.69
C TYR A 252 15.89 -16.08 -10.01
N ASN A 253 14.93 -15.64 -10.79
CA ASN A 253 13.75 -14.92 -10.27
C ASN A 253 12.88 -15.85 -9.41
N VAL A 254 12.43 -15.33 -8.28
CA VAL A 254 11.59 -16.05 -7.32
C VAL A 254 10.14 -15.66 -7.52
#